data_ced9f82b171d75c96d69436d61b05b3a
#
_entry.id   ced9f82b171d75c96d69436d61b05b3a
#
_cell.length_a   1.000
_cell.length_b   1.000
_cell.length_c   1.000
_cell.angle_alpha   90.00
_cell.angle_beta   90.00
_cell.angle_gamma   90.00
#
_symmetry.space_group_name_H-M   'P 1'
#
loop_
_entity.id
_entity.type
_entity.pdbx_description
1 polymer ?
#
loop_
_entity_poly.entity_id
_entity_poly.type
_entity_poly.pdbx_seq_one_letter_code
_entity_poly.pdbx_strand_id
1 'polypeptide(L)'
;MRLIKCMLTANDCYKAGRTITPKGVMVHSTGANNPLVARYVQPVEGQSNEAQLKAEIGGNRNANDWNNPGLDVCTHAFVGKLADGGVGTVQTLPWNHRGWHAGTGTSGGSANNTHIAFEICEDDLTDEGYFRKVYQEAVELAAMLCKTYNLNPLADGVVICHSEGYQRGVASNHADVMHWFPKFGKSMDTFRADVSKAMTPAQVKPQPPVSGKTYTVVKGDTLSEIAQKYGTTVDTLVQLNGIKDPNLIVVGQVLKLPGSTTGFTPYTVKVTVTELRIRSGPGTDTQAQGFIEPGVYTIVEEADGPGAKRWGKLKSGAGWISLDYAEKV
;
A
#
# COMPACT_ATOMS: atom_id res chain seq x y z
N MET A 1 4.05 -1.59 -3.56
CA MET A 1 4.09 -2.61 -2.46
C MET A 1 4.07 -4.01 -3.06
N ARG A 2 5.00 -4.87 -2.67
CA ARG A 2 5.06 -6.29 -3.03
C ARG A 2 4.56 -7.13 -1.85
N LEU A 3 3.34 -7.66 -1.94
CA LEU A 3 2.68 -8.40 -0.85
C LEU A 3 2.66 -9.91 -1.13
N ILE A 4 3.32 -10.68 -0.27
CA ILE A 4 3.34 -12.14 -0.25
C ILE A 4 2.53 -12.60 0.97
N LYS A 5 1.76 -13.68 0.84
CA LYS A 5 1.01 -14.27 1.96
C LYS A 5 1.69 -15.54 2.44
N CYS A 6 2.22 -15.53 3.65
CA CYS A 6 2.77 -16.69 4.34
C CYS A 6 2.28 -16.67 5.79
N MET A 7 1.09 -17.25 6.01
CA MET A 7 0.46 -17.25 7.33
C MET A 7 1.22 -18.13 8.31
N LEU A 8 1.40 -17.64 9.55
CA LEU A 8 2.08 -18.37 10.62
C LEU A 8 1.15 -19.42 11.26
N THR A 9 0.72 -20.40 10.48
CA THR A 9 -0.34 -21.35 10.87
C THR A 9 0.07 -22.31 12.00
N ALA A 10 1.37 -22.47 12.27
CA ALA A 10 1.87 -23.24 13.40
C ALA A 10 1.98 -22.40 14.69
N ASN A 11 1.99 -21.05 14.58
CA ASN A 11 2.07 -20.13 15.72
C ASN A 11 0.80 -20.15 16.56
N ASP A 12 0.92 -20.11 17.88
CA ASP A 12 -0.23 -20.24 18.78
C ASP A 12 -1.17 -19.02 18.71
N CYS A 13 -0.66 -17.84 18.37
CA CYS A 13 -1.45 -16.66 18.10
C CYS A 13 -2.41 -16.86 16.91
N TYR A 14 -1.93 -17.46 15.82
CA TYR A 14 -2.75 -17.82 14.67
C TYR A 14 -3.82 -18.85 15.05
N LYS A 15 -3.41 -19.92 15.75
CA LYS A 15 -4.31 -21.01 16.17
C LYS A 15 -5.39 -20.54 17.14
N ALA A 16 -5.10 -19.55 17.97
CA ALA A 16 -6.06 -18.98 18.89
C ALA A 16 -7.30 -18.38 18.19
N GLY A 17 -7.17 -17.98 16.92
CA GLY A 17 -8.27 -17.53 16.07
C GLY A 17 -9.02 -16.28 16.59
N ARG A 18 -8.45 -15.55 17.56
CA ARG A 18 -9.09 -14.36 18.11
C ARG A 18 -9.06 -13.24 17.09
N THR A 19 -10.13 -12.43 17.07
CA THR A 19 -10.25 -11.32 16.12
C THR A 19 -10.33 -9.97 16.83
N ILE A 20 -10.02 -8.92 16.10
CA ILE A 20 -10.16 -7.52 16.51
C ILE A 20 -10.99 -6.76 15.48
N THR A 21 -11.57 -5.65 15.90
CA THR A 21 -12.00 -4.58 14.99
C THR A 21 -10.87 -3.56 14.92
N PRO A 22 -10.11 -3.48 13.80
CA PRO A 22 -8.98 -2.58 13.70
C PRO A 22 -9.39 -1.11 13.89
N LYS A 23 -8.69 -0.43 14.79
CA LYS A 23 -8.84 1.00 15.06
C LYS A 23 -7.57 1.79 14.71
N GLY A 24 -6.49 1.08 14.40
CA GLY A 24 -5.22 1.70 14.05
C GLY A 24 -4.20 0.69 13.52
N VAL A 25 -3.03 1.22 13.23
CA VAL A 25 -1.85 0.50 12.74
C VAL A 25 -0.69 0.80 13.68
N MET A 26 0.01 -0.23 14.13
CA MET A 26 1.20 -0.09 14.97
C MET A 26 2.44 -0.55 14.22
N VAL A 27 3.41 0.35 14.15
CA VAL A 27 4.67 0.12 13.42
C VAL A 27 5.74 -0.29 14.42
N HIS A 28 6.38 -1.42 14.12
CA HIS A 28 7.52 -1.93 14.86
C HIS A 28 8.74 -2.07 13.97
N SER A 29 9.88 -2.31 14.59
CA SER A 29 11.09 -2.79 13.91
C SER A 29 11.76 -3.86 14.75
N THR A 30 12.43 -4.79 14.10
CA THR A 30 12.83 -6.07 14.72
C THR A 30 13.90 -5.99 15.79
N GLY A 31 14.56 -4.84 15.95
CA GLY A 31 15.62 -4.65 16.95
C GLY A 31 16.84 -5.58 16.75
N ALA A 32 17.00 -6.14 15.56
CA ALA A 32 18.02 -7.13 15.26
C ALA A 32 18.64 -6.86 13.89
N ASN A 33 19.96 -6.87 13.80
CA ASN A 33 20.69 -6.73 12.53
C ASN A 33 20.47 -7.95 11.62
N ASN A 34 19.25 -8.04 11.08
CA ASN A 34 18.89 -9.05 10.10
C ASN A 34 17.77 -8.54 9.17
N PRO A 35 18.11 -8.00 7.99
CA PRO A 35 17.16 -7.44 7.06
C PRO A 35 16.31 -8.46 6.32
N LEU A 36 16.58 -9.77 6.47
CA LEU A 36 15.91 -10.83 5.72
C LEU A 36 14.58 -11.21 6.38
N VAL A 37 13.48 -11.10 5.65
CA VAL A 37 12.17 -11.60 6.13
C VAL A 37 12.21 -13.09 6.44
N ALA A 38 13.00 -13.87 5.69
CA ALA A 38 13.18 -15.30 5.91
C ALA A 38 13.58 -15.68 7.34
N ARG A 39 14.26 -14.77 8.07
CA ARG A 39 14.61 -14.98 9.49
C ARG A 39 13.37 -15.11 10.37
N TYR A 40 12.30 -14.41 10.03
CA TYR A 40 11.10 -14.30 10.87
C TYR A 40 9.93 -15.10 10.34
N VAL A 41 9.87 -15.35 9.03
CA VAL A 41 8.73 -15.96 8.36
C VAL A 41 9.18 -17.15 7.51
N GLN A 42 8.68 -18.34 7.85
CA GLN A 42 8.84 -19.53 7.02
C GLN A 42 7.48 -20.21 6.83
N PRO A 43 7.24 -20.85 5.66
CA PRO A 43 6.09 -21.72 5.49
C PRO A 43 6.20 -22.96 6.38
N VAL A 44 5.04 -23.56 6.73
CA VAL A 44 5.02 -24.87 7.39
C VAL A 44 5.55 -25.94 6.43
N GLU A 45 6.39 -26.82 6.94
CA GLU A 45 6.91 -27.94 6.16
C GLU A 45 5.77 -28.82 5.61
N GLY A 46 5.87 -29.17 4.33
CA GLY A 46 4.88 -30.01 3.63
C GLY A 46 3.63 -29.28 3.15
N GLN A 47 3.48 -27.95 3.38
CA GLN A 47 2.36 -27.22 2.76
C GLN A 47 2.50 -27.12 1.24
N SER A 48 1.38 -27.10 0.52
CA SER A 48 1.33 -27.24 -0.95
C SER A 48 2.13 -26.20 -1.75
N ASN A 49 2.34 -25.00 -1.19
CA ASN A 49 3.09 -23.90 -1.80
C ASN A 49 4.43 -23.58 -1.09
N GLU A 50 4.93 -24.52 -0.27
CA GLU A 50 6.17 -24.33 0.51
C GLU A 50 7.36 -23.94 -0.37
N ALA A 51 7.59 -24.68 -1.45
CA ALA A 51 8.71 -24.43 -2.35
C ALA A 51 8.63 -23.03 -3.01
N GLN A 52 7.43 -22.61 -3.43
CA GLN A 52 7.20 -21.28 -3.98
C GLN A 52 7.49 -20.20 -2.94
N LEU A 53 6.95 -20.34 -1.73
CA LEU A 53 7.16 -19.35 -0.66
C LEU A 53 8.64 -19.26 -0.27
N LYS A 54 9.35 -20.38 -0.17
CA LYS A 54 10.80 -20.39 0.09
C LYS A 54 11.60 -19.73 -1.05
N ALA A 55 11.17 -19.91 -2.30
CA ALA A 55 11.79 -19.23 -3.44
C ALA A 55 11.58 -17.71 -3.42
N GLU A 56 10.43 -17.24 -2.92
CA GLU A 56 10.10 -15.81 -2.85
C GLU A 56 10.67 -15.14 -1.59
N ILE A 57 10.53 -15.76 -0.43
CA ILE A 57 10.89 -15.19 0.89
C ILE A 57 12.37 -15.45 1.22
N GLY A 58 12.89 -16.61 0.82
CA GLY A 58 14.17 -17.16 1.23
C GLY A 58 14.03 -18.27 2.28
N GLY A 59 15.09 -19.04 2.45
CA GLY A 59 15.14 -20.10 3.45
C GLY A 59 15.77 -19.65 4.78
N ASN A 60 15.30 -20.20 5.89
CA ASN A 60 15.90 -20.05 7.22
C ASN A 60 16.44 -21.39 7.71
N ARG A 61 17.78 -21.55 7.73
CA ARG A 61 18.44 -22.80 8.14
C ARG A 61 18.46 -22.99 9.67
N ASN A 62 18.17 -21.95 10.44
CA ASN A 62 18.25 -21.98 11.90
C ASN A 62 16.93 -22.38 12.55
N ALA A 63 15.86 -22.55 11.78
CA ALA A 63 14.52 -22.89 12.27
C ALA A 63 14.06 -22.03 13.47
N ASN A 64 14.43 -20.76 13.47
CA ASN A 64 14.15 -19.80 14.54
C ASN A 64 13.18 -18.69 14.08
N ASP A 65 12.38 -18.98 13.05
CA ASP A 65 11.29 -18.11 12.60
C ASP A 65 10.09 -18.16 13.56
N TRP A 66 9.09 -17.34 13.26
CA TRP A 66 7.92 -17.22 14.13
C TRP A 66 6.79 -18.22 13.82
N ASN A 67 6.95 -19.08 12.83
CA ASN A 67 5.95 -20.10 12.49
C ASN A 67 6.14 -21.42 13.24
N ASN A 68 6.33 -21.35 14.54
CA ASN A 68 6.60 -22.50 15.40
C ASN A 68 5.53 -22.68 16.49
N PRO A 69 5.17 -23.94 16.83
CA PRO A 69 4.30 -24.24 17.96
C PRO A 69 4.89 -23.75 19.28
N GLY A 70 4.04 -23.31 20.20
CA GLY A 70 4.47 -22.79 21.50
C GLY A 70 4.96 -21.34 21.48
N LEU A 71 5.00 -20.71 20.31
CA LEU A 71 5.31 -19.29 20.17
C LEU A 71 4.02 -18.50 20.04
N ASP A 72 3.77 -17.61 21.00
CA ASP A 72 2.57 -16.77 21.08
C ASP A 72 2.78 -15.31 20.68
N VAL A 73 4.03 -14.91 20.41
CA VAL A 73 4.37 -13.58 19.82
C VAL A 73 4.06 -13.60 18.33
N CYS A 74 3.33 -12.61 17.87
CA CYS A 74 2.99 -12.51 16.44
C CYS A 74 2.61 -11.09 16.03
N THR A 75 2.96 -10.76 14.80
CA THR A 75 2.54 -9.54 14.09
C THR A 75 1.84 -9.91 12.80
N HIS A 76 1.18 -8.97 12.15
CA HIS A 76 0.39 -9.25 10.94
C HIS A 76 1.22 -9.27 9.66
N ALA A 77 2.40 -8.64 9.67
CA ALA A 77 3.32 -8.68 8.54
C ALA A 77 4.76 -8.35 8.95
N PHE A 78 5.69 -8.75 8.10
CA PHE A 78 7.09 -8.30 8.10
C PHE A 78 7.42 -7.60 6.79
N VAL A 79 8.17 -6.51 6.89
CA VAL A 79 8.69 -5.73 5.76
C VAL A 79 10.21 -5.85 5.76
N GLY A 80 10.81 -6.35 4.69
CA GLY A 80 12.26 -6.57 4.64
C GLY A 80 12.75 -7.13 3.33
N LYS A 81 14.02 -7.57 3.30
CA LYS A 81 14.62 -8.20 2.12
C LYS A 81 14.04 -9.58 1.86
N LEU A 82 13.74 -9.85 0.61
CA LEU A 82 13.28 -11.11 0.07
C LEU A 82 14.43 -11.90 -0.57
N ALA A 83 14.15 -13.11 -1.07
CA ALA A 83 15.15 -14.01 -1.64
C ALA A 83 15.91 -13.40 -2.83
N ASP A 84 15.27 -12.55 -3.62
CA ASP A 84 15.86 -11.87 -4.78
C ASP A 84 16.67 -10.61 -4.43
N GLY A 85 16.78 -10.29 -3.13
CA GLY A 85 17.44 -9.08 -2.63
C GLY A 85 16.59 -7.82 -2.72
N GLY A 86 15.40 -7.89 -3.32
CA GLY A 86 14.40 -6.83 -3.29
C GLY A 86 13.76 -6.68 -1.91
N VAL A 87 12.97 -5.63 -1.72
CA VAL A 87 12.17 -5.42 -0.51
C VAL A 87 10.71 -5.77 -0.81
N GLY A 88 10.04 -6.33 0.19
CA GLY A 88 8.61 -6.61 0.14
C GLY A 88 8.00 -6.83 1.50
N THR A 89 6.69 -7.00 1.50
CA THR A 89 5.86 -7.28 2.67
C THR A 89 5.43 -8.74 2.65
N VAL A 90 5.61 -9.44 3.77
CA VAL A 90 5.07 -10.79 3.94
C VAL A 90 4.00 -10.77 5.03
N GLN A 91 2.75 -11.01 4.63
CA GLN A 91 1.60 -11.09 5.54
C GLN A 91 1.64 -12.43 6.29
N THR A 92 1.51 -12.36 7.61
CA THR A 92 1.67 -13.48 8.56
C THR A 92 0.41 -13.85 9.31
N LEU A 93 -0.52 -12.88 9.48
CA LEU A 93 -1.85 -13.09 10.06
C LEU A 93 -2.93 -12.46 9.16
N PRO A 94 -4.18 -12.96 9.20
CA PRO A 94 -5.31 -12.19 8.69
C PRO A 94 -5.36 -10.82 9.37
N TRP A 95 -5.64 -9.76 8.61
CA TRP A 95 -5.55 -8.39 9.11
C TRP A 95 -6.45 -8.09 10.32
N ASN A 96 -7.52 -8.82 10.48
CA ASN A 96 -8.43 -8.70 11.64
C ASN A 96 -8.16 -9.73 12.74
N HIS A 97 -7.06 -10.50 12.70
CA HIS A 97 -6.65 -11.32 13.82
C HIS A 97 -6.10 -10.45 14.95
N ARG A 98 -6.24 -10.95 16.17
CA ARG A 98 -5.57 -10.35 17.32
C ARG A 98 -4.13 -10.82 17.36
N GLY A 99 -3.18 -9.93 17.09
CA GLY A 99 -1.76 -10.18 17.27
C GLY A 99 -1.33 -10.15 18.75
N TRP A 100 -0.08 -10.53 19.02
CA TRP A 100 0.60 -10.31 20.29
C TRP A 100 1.95 -9.64 20.02
N HIS A 101 1.91 -8.31 19.86
CA HIS A 101 3.05 -7.50 19.40
C HIS A 101 3.35 -6.30 20.34
N ALA A 102 2.39 -5.91 21.18
CA ALA A 102 2.50 -4.71 22.00
C ALA A 102 2.70 -5.02 23.50
N GLY A 103 2.68 -6.27 23.89
CA GLY A 103 2.68 -6.66 25.29
C GLY A 103 1.44 -6.16 26.05
N THR A 104 1.58 -5.96 27.35
CA THR A 104 0.53 -5.42 28.22
C THR A 104 0.82 -3.95 28.50
N GLY A 105 -0.16 -3.09 28.28
CA GLY A 105 -0.05 -1.67 28.63
C GLY A 105 -0.23 -1.40 30.13
N THR A 106 0.22 -0.25 30.57
CA THR A 106 0.12 0.19 31.97
C THR A 106 -1.25 0.68 32.39
N SER A 107 -2.11 1.07 31.42
CA SER A 107 -3.48 1.57 31.64
C SER A 107 -4.56 0.49 31.59
N GLY A 108 -4.18 -0.80 31.67
CA GLY A 108 -5.12 -1.92 31.58
C GLY A 108 -5.61 -2.24 30.15
N GLY A 109 -5.13 -1.51 29.13
CA GLY A 109 -5.38 -1.75 27.71
C GLY A 109 -4.16 -2.35 27.01
N SER A 110 -4.35 -2.80 25.76
CA SER A 110 -3.26 -3.24 24.91
C SER A 110 -3.60 -2.98 23.45
N ALA A 111 -2.63 -2.46 22.72
CA ALA A 111 -2.74 -2.24 21.27
C ALA A 111 -2.98 -3.56 20.52
N ASN A 112 -2.64 -4.71 21.10
CA ASN A 112 -2.99 -6.02 20.56
C ASN A 112 -4.50 -6.19 20.30
N ASN A 113 -5.34 -5.46 21.01
CA ASN A 113 -6.80 -5.56 20.90
C ASN A 113 -7.40 -4.58 19.86
N THR A 114 -6.60 -3.70 19.29
CA THR A 114 -7.12 -2.57 18.50
C THR A 114 -6.28 -2.24 17.27
N HIS A 115 -5.00 -2.63 17.22
CA HIS A 115 -4.10 -2.24 16.15
C HIS A 115 -3.64 -3.46 15.33
N ILE A 116 -3.65 -3.29 14.03
CA ILE A 116 -2.91 -4.15 13.12
C ILE A 116 -1.43 -3.74 13.24
N ALA A 117 -0.53 -4.71 13.36
CA ALA A 117 0.88 -4.41 13.54
C ALA A 117 1.74 -5.05 12.45
N PHE A 118 2.87 -4.44 12.17
CA PHE A 118 3.90 -5.04 11.33
C PHE A 118 5.30 -4.65 11.82
N GLU A 119 6.25 -5.52 11.50
CA GLU A 119 7.67 -5.36 11.82
C GLU A 119 8.45 -4.93 10.57
N ILE A 120 9.30 -3.93 10.69
CA ILE A 120 10.31 -3.61 9.68
C ILE A 120 11.61 -4.31 10.08
N CYS A 121 12.11 -5.20 9.22
CA CYS A 121 13.37 -5.91 9.46
C CYS A 121 14.53 -4.92 9.42
N GLU A 122 15.30 -4.84 10.50
CA GLU A 122 16.43 -3.93 10.59
C GLU A 122 17.69 -4.55 9.99
N ASP A 123 18.54 -3.71 9.41
CA ASP A 123 19.95 -3.98 9.16
C ASP A 123 20.79 -3.49 10.34
N ASP A 124 22.07 -3.16 10.12
CA ASP A 124 22.94 -2.53 11.12
C ASP A 124 22.63 -1.02 11.35
N LEU A 125 21.52 -0.53 10.81
CA LEU A 125 21.01 0.85 10.88
C LEU A 125 21.92 1.87 10.17
N THR A 126 22.69 1.44 9.17
CA THR A 126 23.65 2.29 8.45
C THR A 126 23.36 2.39 6.95
N ASP A 127 22.68 1.42 6.33
CA ASP A 127 22.36 1.43 4.90
C ASP A 127 21.13 2.30 4.59
N GLU A 128 21.37 3.56 4.21
CA GLU A 128 20.32 4.49 3.81
C GLU A 128 19.50 3.97 2.61
N GLY A 129 20.15 3.26 1.68
CA GLY A 129 19.50 2.71 0.49
C GLY A 129 18.49 1.61 0.86
N TYR A 130 18.84 0.76 1.83
CA TYR A 130 17.93 -0.22 2.41
C TYR A 130 16.81 0.46 3.20
N PHE A 131 17.16 1.38 4.10
CA PHE A 131 16.17 2.11 4.90
C PHE A 131 15.10 2.77 4.03
N ARG A 132 15.50 3.50 2.98
CA ARG A 132 14.55 4.16 2.07
C ARG A 132 13.54 3.19 1.46
N LYS A 133 14.00 1.98 1.08
CA LYS A 133 13.13 0.96 0.45
C LYS A 133 12.13 0.37 1.45
N VAL A 134 12.59 -0.02 2.63
CA VAL A 134 11.69 -0.60 3.65
C VAL A 134 10.75 0.45 4.24
N TYR A 135 11.20 1.68 4.38
CA TYR A 135 10.35 2.79 4.82
C TYR A 135 9.22 3.05 3.81
N GLN A 136 9.56 3.10 2.52
CA GLN A 136 8.55 3.29 1.48
C GLN A 136 7.55 2.12 1.44
N GLU A 137 8.02 0.89 1.51
CA GLU A 137 7.17 -0.31 1.56
C GLU A 137 6.25 -0.30 2.79
N ALA A 138 6.78 0.10 3.97
CA ALA A 138 6.01 0.25 5.20
C ALA A 138 4.94 1.35 5.10
N VAL A 139 5.25 2.48 4.46
CA VAL A 139 4.29 3.55 4.17
C VAL A 139 3.15 3.03 3.29
N GLU A 140 3.46 2.28 2.25
CA GLU A 140 2.47 1.71 1.33
C GLU A 140 1.59 0.66 2.02
N LEU A 141 2.18 -0.18 2.88
CA LEU A 141 1.44 -1.14 3.71
C LEU A 141 0.47 -0.42 4.67
N ALA A 142 0.97 0.56 5.42
CA ALA A 142 0.13 1.33 6.35
C ALA A 142 -0.99 2.07 5.61
N ALA A 143 -0.72 2.64 4.44
CA ALA A 143 -1.72 3.30 3.60
C ALA A 143 -2.80 2.33 3.11
N MET A 144 -2.42 1.13 2.68
CA MET A 144 -3.34 0.07 2.29
C MET A 144 -4.24 -0.34 3.47
N LEU A 145 -3.67 -0.54 4.66
CA LEU A 145 -4.42 -0.88 5.86
C LEU A 145 -5.38 0.24 6.27
N CYS A 146 -4.92 1.49 6.28
CA CYS A 146 -5.77 2.63 6.59
C CYS A 146 -6.94 2.77 5.60
N LYS A 147 -6.71 2.55 4.31
CA LYS A 147 -7.80 2.52 3.31
C LYS A 147 -8.78 1.38 3.57
N THR A 148 -8.27 0.18 3.81
CA THR A 148 -9.09 -1.04 4.02
C THR A 148 -10.04 -0.89 5.21
N TYR A 149 -9.59 -0.25 6.27
CA TYR A 149 -10.35 -0.10 7.52
C TYR A 149 -10.91 1.30 7.75
N ASN A 150 -10.86 2.16 6.73
CA ASN A 150 -11.34 3.55 6.78
C ASN A 150 -10.76 4.34 7.98
N LEU A 151 -9.44 4.25 8.15
CA LEU A 151 -8.70 4.90 9.22
C LEU A 151 -8.04 6.19 8.71
N ASN A 152 -8.11 7.26 9.51
CA ASN A 152 -7.36 8.49 9.22
C ASN A 152 -5.97 8.41 9.87
N PRO A 153 -4.87 8.27 9.09
CA PRO A 153 -3.53 8.11 9.64
C PRO A 153 -3.02 9.32 10.43
N LEU A 154 -3.62 10.50 10.22
CA LEU A 154 -3.27 11.73 10.93
C LEU A 154 -4.07 11.91 12.25
N ALA A 155 -5.09 11.08 12.47
CA ALA A 155 -5.83 11.13 13.73
C ALA A 155 -4.99 10.56 14.88
N ASP A 156 -5.16 11.16 16.06
CA ASP A 156 -4.43 10.78 17.26
C ASP A 156 -4.65 9.30 17.61
N GLY A 157 -3.55 8.58 17.86
CA GLY A 157 -3.60 7.17 18.25
C GLY A 157 -3.92 6.18 17.13
N VAL A 158 -4.08 6.62 15.87
CA VAL A 158 -4.42 5.72 14.74
C VAL A 158 -3.19 5.06 14.14
N VAL A 159 -2.18 5.82 13.78
CA VAL A 159 -0.88 5.26 13.34
C VAL A 159 0.16 5.61 14.39
N ILE A 160 0.61 4.60 15.11
CA ILE A 160 1.57 4.75 16.22
C ILE A 160 2.74 3.78 16.06
N CYS A 161 3.83 4.07 16.74
CA CYS A 161 4.90 3.09 16.95
C CYS A 161 4.85 2.52 18.38
N HIS A 162 5.72 1.55 18.68
CA HIS A 162 5.75 0.91 20.01
C HIS A 162 6.01 1.92 21.11
N SER A 163 7.00 2.80 20.94
CA SER A 163 7.32 3.87 21.90
C SER A 163 6.13 4.79 22.20
N GLU A 164 5.39 5.21 21.18
CA GLU A 164 4.16 6.01 21.35
C GLU A 164 3.05 5.21 22.04
N GLY A 165 2.93 3.89 21.74
CA GLY A 165 2.01 2.98 22.42
C GLY A 165 2.30 2.86 23.91
N TYR A 166 3.59 2.81 24.32
CA TYR A 166 4.01 2.85 25.71
C TYR A 166 3.60 4.15 26.39
N GLN A 167 3.87 5.30 25.76
CA GLN A 167 3.50 6.61 26.30
C GLN A 167 1.99 6.73 26.50
N ARG A 168 1.18 6.04 25.69
CA ARG A 168 -0.29 5.97 25.77
C ARG A 168 -0.78 4.91 26.78
N GLY A 169 0.11 4.15 27.38
CA GLY A 169 -0.23 3.08 28.33
C GLY A 169 -0.87 1.85 27.68
N VAL A 170 -0.73 1.65 26.35
CA VAL A 170 -1.29 0.51 25.59
C VAL A 170 -0.26 -0.47 25.06
N ALA A 171 1.03 -0.28 25.41
CA ALA A 171 2.14 -1.15 25.06
C ALA A 171 3.17 -1.24 26.17
N SER A 172 4.04 -2.26 26.11
CA SER A 172 5.25 -2.37 26.91
C SER A 172 6.30 -1.35 26.47
N ASN A 173 7.35 -1.16 27.28
CA ASN A 173 8.40 -0.18 26.98
C ASN A 173 9.40 -0.71 25.94
N HIS A 174 9.31 -0.22 24.70
CA HIS A 174 10.27 -0.48 23.63
C HIS A 174 10.49 0.78 22.80
N ALA A 175 11.68 0.90 22.18
CA ALA A 175 12.10 2.13 21.50
C ALA A 175 11.76 2.17 20.00
N ASP A 176 11.35 1.04 19.44
CA ASP A 176 11.09 0.91 18.00
C ASP A 176 9.88 1.78 17.56
N VAL A 177 9.99 2.52 16.53
CA VAL A 177 11.05 2.65 15.48
C VAL A 177 11.95 3.89 15.73
N MET A 178 11.85 4.49 16.93
CA MET A 178 12.44 5.81 17.25
C MET A 178 13.96 5.79 17.34
N HIS A 179 14.60 4.64 17.52
CA HIS A 179 16.05 4.50 17.49
C HIS A 179 16.62 4.46 16.06
N TRP A 180 15.79 4.24 15.05
CA TRP A 180 16.18 4.06 13.65
C TRP A 180 15.77 5.22 12.74
N PHE A 181 14.49 5.59 12.71
CA PHE A 181 13.94 6.61 11.81
C PHE A 181 14.72 7.96 11.86
N PRO A 182 15.07 8.50 13.03
CA PRO A 182 15.80 9.78 13.13
C PRO A 182 17.17 9.76 12.47
N LYS A 183 17.84 8.58 12.39
CA LYS A 183 19.15 8.46 11.73
C LYS A 183 19.09 8.85 10.25
N PHE A 184 17.93 8.71 9.62
CA PHE A 184 17.67 9.03 8.21
C PHE A 184 16.68 10.18 8.04
N GLY A 185 16.57 11.06 9.03
CA GLY A 185 15.75 12.28 8.97
C GLY A 185 14.23 12.02 8.94
N LYS A 186 13.80 10.85 9.45
CA LYS A 186 12.38 10.49 9.55
C LYS A 186 11.90 10.50 11.00
N SER A 187 10.60 10.68 11.19
CA SER A 187 9.89 10.59 12.47
C SER A 187 8.54 9.92 12.26
N MET A 188 7.82 9.63 13.34
CA MET A 188 6.45 9.13 13.22
C MET A 188 5.50 10.18 12.62
N ASP A 189 5.76 11.48 12.82
CA ASP A 189 4.97 12.54 12.16
C ASP A 189 5.20 12.52 10.64
N THR A 190 6.46 12.42 10.19
CA THR A 190 6.74 12.28 8.76
C THR A 190 6.18 10.98 8.19
N PHE A 191 6.21 9.88 8.96
CA PHE A 191 5.62 8.61 8.55
C PHE A 191 4.11 8.74 8.35
N ARG A 192 3.37 9.30 9.32
CA ARG A 192 1.92 9.56 9.22
C ARG A 192 1.57 10.45 8.03
N ALA A 193 2.35 11.50 7.79
CA ALA A 193 2.17 12.39 6.65
C ALA A 193 2.42 11.66 5.31
N ASP A 194 3.48 10.84 5.22
CA ASP A 194 3.79 10.04 4.05
C ASP A 194 2.70 8.98 3.79
N VAL A 195 2.15 8.33 4.84
CA VAL A 195 1.01 7.41 4.76
C VAL A 195 -0.24 8.13 4.24
N SER A 196 -0.57 9.30 4.80
CA SER A 196 -1.70 10.11 4.36
C SER A 196 -1.58 10.51 2.88
N LYS A 197 -0.37 10.89 2.47
CA LYS A 197 -0.07 11.19 1.07
C LYS A 197 -0.23 9.96 0.17
N ALA A 198 0.22 8.78 0.60
CA ALA A 198 0.05 7.53 -0.13
C ALA A 198 -1.41 7.04 -0.20
N MET A 199 -2.26 7.47 0.74
CA MET A 199 -3.71 7.22 0.69
C MET A 199 -4.42 8.09 -0.34
N THR A 200 -3.91 9.30 -0.56
CA THR A 200 -4.44 10.17 -1.61
C THR A 200 -4.02 9.57 -2.95
N PRO A 201 -4.92 9.35 -3.91
CA PRO A 201 -4.52 9.00 -5.26
C PRO A 201 -3.45 10.01 -5.68
N ALA A 202 -2.29 9.54 -6.12
CA ALA A 202 -1.18 10.41 -6.48
C ALA A 202 -1.72 11.55 -7.35
N GLN A 203 -1.72 12.78 -6.81
CA GLN A 203 -1.86 13.96 -7.65
C GLN A 203 -0.61 13.98 -8.50
N VAL A 204 -0.71 13.41 -9.70
CA VAL A 204 0.32 13.54 -10.70
C VAL A 204 0.53 15.04 -10.90
N LYS A 205 1.66 15.58 -10.41
CA LYS A 205 2.08 16.91 -10.86
C LYS A 205 2.02 16.90 -12.38
N PRO A 206 1.37 17.86 -13.03
CA PRO A 206 1.36 17.89 -14.48
C PRO A 206 2.80 17.99 -14.98
N GLN A 207 3.35 16.88 -15.44
CA GLN A 207 4.53 16.91 -16.28
C GLN A 207 4.05 17.27 -17.69
N PRO A 208 4.81 18.06 -18.46
CA PRO A 208 4.37 18.46 -19.80
C PRO A 208 4.07 17.23 -20.66
N PRO A 209 3.04 17.27 -21.52
CA PRO A 209 2.53 16.14 -22.27
C PRO A 209 3.63 15.59 -23.18
N VAL A 210 3.99 14.32 -22.99
CA VAL A 210 4.85 13.57 -23.91
C VAL A 210 3.94 12.80 -24.88
N SER A 211 3.80 13.37 -26.06
CA SER A 211 3.02 12.84 -27.19
C SER A 211 3.61 11.54 -27.74
N GLY A 212 2.78 10.52 -27.89
CA GLY A 212 2.98 9.37 -28.79
C GLY A 212 4.30 8.60 -28.68
N LYS A 213 4.93 8.53 -27.50
CA LYS A 213 6.25 7.91 -27.31
C LYS A 213 6.14 6.49 -26.78
N THR A 214 7.04 5.67 -27.29
CA THR A 214 7.33 4.35 -26.72
C THR A 214 8.49 4.48 -25.73
N TYR A 215 8.53 3.57 -24.75
CA TYR A 215 9.65 3.41 -23.83
C TYR A 215 10.25 2.03 -24.01
N THR A 216 11.56 1.94 -24.15
CA THR A 216 12.26 0.66 -24.18
C THR A 216 12.75 0.34 -22.77
N VAL A 217 12.29 -0.78 -22.23
CA VAL A 217 12.66 -1.27 -20.89
C VAL A 217 14.18 -1.48 -20.82
N VAL A 218 14.81 -0.92 -19.80
CA VAL A 218 16.22 -1.12 -19.51
C VAL A 218 16.42 -1.96 -18.25
N LYS A 219 17.63 -2.45 -18.03
CA LYS A 219 17.95 -3.29 -16.88
C LYS A 219 17.68 -2.54 -15.56
N GLY A 220 16.85 -3.14 -14.72
CA GLY A 220 16.47 -2.58 -13.42
C GLY A 220 15.11 -1.87 -13.40
N ASP A 221 14.47 -1.66 -14.56
CA ASP A 221 13.16 -1.05 -14.62
C ASP A 221 12.06 -1.96 -14.05
N THR A 222 11.08 -1.32 -13.43
CA THR A 222 9.79 -1.92 -13.08
C THR A 222 8.66 -1.15 -13.74
N LEU A 223 7.51 -1.81 -14.00
CA LEU A 223 6.33 -1.10 -14.51
C LEU A 223 5.88 0.05 -13.59
N SER A 224 6.09 -0.09 -12.30
CA SER A 224 5.76 0.95 -11.31
C SER A 224 6.61 2.20 -11.50
N GLU A 225 7.92 2.04 -11.67
CA GLU A 225 8.84 3.17 -11.91
C GLU A 225 8.58 3.82 -13.26
N ILE A 226 8.34 3.00 -14.31
CA ILE A 226 7.97 3.51 -15.64
C ILE A 226 6.64 4.26 -15.58
N ALA A 227 5.62 3.71 -14.91
CA ALA A 227 4.34 4.38 -14.71
C ALA A 227 4.51 5.73 -13.99
N GLN A 228 5.28 5.76 -12.91
CA GLN A 228 5.60 6.98 -12.18
C GLN A 228 6.34 8.00 -13.03
N LYS A 229 7.36 7.56 -13.77
CA LYS A 229 8.19 8.40 -14.64
C LYS A 229 7.38 9.09 -15.75
N TYR A 230 6.36 8.39 -16.26
CA TYR A 230 5.53 8.89 -17.38
C TYR A 230 4.12 9.35 -16.95
N GLY A 231 3.88 9.50 -15.65
CA GLY A 231 2.63 10.05 -15.12
C GLY A 231 1.39 9.21 -15.44
N THR A 232 1.55 7.89 -15.43
CA THR A 232 0.49 6.92 -15.71
C THR A 232 0.39 5.89 -14.57
N THR A 233 -0.48 4.89 -14.73
CA THR A 233 -0.62 3.78 -13.76
C THR A 233 -0.08 2.48 -14.37
N VAL A 234 0.29 1.53 -13.50
CA VAL A 234 0.67 0.18 -13.91
C VAL A 234 -0.45 -0.46 -14.72
N ASP A 235 -1.70 -0.33 -14.26
CA ASP A 235 -2.87 -0.88 -14.94
C ASP A 235 -3.03 -0.31 -16.35
N THR A 236 -2.79 0.99 -16.53
CA THR A 236 -2.83 1.62 -17.85
C THR A 236 -1.75 1.07 -18.78
N LEU A 237 -0.52 0.91 -18.27
CA LEU A 237 0.57 0.31 -19.05
C LEU A 237 0.29 -1.15 -19.39
N VAL A 238 -0.26 -1.91 -18.46
CA VAL A 238 -0.67 -3.31 -18.65
C VAL A 238 -1.71 -3.44 -19.76
N GLN A 239 -2.79 -2.66 -19.71
CA GLN A 239 -3.85 -2.67 -20.70
C GLN A 239 -3.37 -2.22 -22.08
N LEU A 240 -2.61 -1.11 -22.13
CA LEU A 240 -2.12 -0.53 -23.39
C LEU A 240 -1.14 -1.44 -24.13
N ASN A 241 -0.44 -2.30 -23.40
CA ASN A 241 0.62 -3.18 -23.93
C ASN A 241 0.25 -4.67 -23.93
N GLY A 242 -0.94 -5.04 -23.44
CA GLY A 242 -1.39 -6.43 -23.37
C GLY A 242 -0.51 -7.29 -22.45
N ILE A 243 0.05 -6.69 -21.38
CA ILE A 243 0.93 -7.38 -20.45
C ILE A 243 0.10 -8.32 -19.58
N LYS A 244 0.42 -9.61 -19.59
CA LYS A 244 -0.33 -10.62 -18.82
C LYS A 244 0.06 -10.65 -17.35
N ASP A 245 1.32 -10.39 -17.03
CA ASP A 245 1.84 -10.34 -15.66
C ASP A 245 2.56 -8.99 -15.47
N PRO A 246 2.02 -8.09 -14.63
CA PRO A 246 2.60 -6.77 -14.40
C PRO A 246 3.98 -6.81 -13.71
N ASN A 247 4.38 -7.95 -13.16
CA ASN A 247 5.68 -8.14 -12.54
C ASN A 247 6.74 -8.67 -13.54
N LEU A 248 6.34 -8.97 -14.77
CA LEU A 248 7.23 -9.53 -15.78
C LEU A 248 7.33 -8.62 -16.99
N ILE A 249 8.35 -7.77 -17.01
CA ILE A 249 8.79 -7.01 -18.19
C ILE A 249 10.23 -7.39 -18.54
N VAL A 250 10.57 -7.36 -19.82
CA VAL A 250 11.87 -7.84 -20.32
C VAL A 250 12.69 -6.66 -20.82
N VAL A 251 13.99 -6.64 -20.51
CA VAL A 251 14.94 -5.66 -21.06
C VAL A 251 14.88 -5.68 -22.59
N GLY A 252 14.71 -4.50 -23.20
CA GLY A 252 14.50 -4.35 -24.65
C GLY A 252 13.01 -4.38 -25.05
N GLN A 253 12.10 -4.71 -24.15
CA GLN A 253 10.66 -4.63 -24.43
C GLN A 253 10.26 -3.19 -24.68
N VAL A 254 9.55 -2.94 -25.80
CA VAL A 254 9.04 -1.62 -26.14
C VAL A 254 7.63 -1.47 -25.60
N LEU A 255 7.46 -0.59 -24.63
CA LEU A 255 6.17 -0.24 -24.07
C LEU A 255 5.58 0.97 -24.77
N LYS A 256 4.33 0.85 -25.22
CA LYS A 256 3.52 2.00 -25.59
C LYS A 256 3.20 2.78 -24.31
N LEU A 257 3.52 4.06 -24.33
CA LEU A 257 3.11 4.97 -23.25
C LEU A 257 1.74 5.54 -23.59
N PRO A 258 0.86 5.77 -22.60
CA PRO A 258 -0.40 6.43 -22.89
C PRO A 258 -0.10 7.77 -23.57
N GLY A 259 -0.56 7.92 -24.80
CA GLY A 259 -0.54 9.22 -25.44
C GLY A 259 -1.45 10.12 -24.61
N SER A 260 -0.98 11.31 -24.24
CA SER A 260 -1.91 12.40 -23.96
C SER A 260 -2.88 12.41 -25.16
N THR A 261 -4.16 12.33 -24.90
CA THR A 261 -5.16 12.59 -25.94
C THR A 261 -4.83 13.96 -26.51
N THR A 262 -4.09 13.95 -27.61
CA THR A 262 -3.69 15.16 -28.31
C THR A 262 -4.95 15.83 -28.80
N GLY A 263 -5.36 16.90 -28.15
CA GLY A 263 -6.48 17.73 -28.58
C GLY A 263 -7.58 17.99 -27.58
N PHE A 264 -7.62 17.32 -26.42
CA PHE A 264 -8.62 17.66 -25.41
C PHE A 264 -8.19 18.88 -24.60
N THR A 265 -8.89 19.99 -24.77
CA THR A 265 -8.71 21.17 -23.94
C THR A 265 -9.63 21.03 -22.73
N PRO A 266 -9.12 20.96 -21.49
CA PRO A 266 -9.96 20.95 -20.31
C PRO A 266 -10.91 22.14 -20.31
N TYR A 267 -12.14 21.90 -19.91
CA TYR A 267 -13.16 22.93 -19.83
C TYR A 267 -13.99 22.74 -18.57
N THR A 268 -14.73 23.78 -18.19
CA THR A 268 -15.58 23.76 -17.02
C THR A 268 -17.03 23.42 -17.40
N VAL A 269 -17.66 22.66 -16.51
CA VAL A 269 -19.09 22.39 -16.59
C VAL A 269 -19.77 22.77 -15.28
N LYS A 270 -21.01 23.24 -15.40
CA LYS A 270 -21.89 23.50 -14.26
C LYS A 270 -22.87 22.34 -14.11
N VAL A 271 -22.79 21.64 -12.98
CA VAL A 271 -23.76 20.63 -12.55
C VAL A 271 -24.83 21.34 -11.73
N THR A 272 -26.10 21.19 -12.10
CA THR A 272 -27.25 21.81 -11.43
C THR A 272 -28.16 20.81 -10.73
N VAL A 273 -28.01 19.53 -11.04
CA VAL A 273 -28.79 18.45 -10.43
C VAL A 273 -28.11 17.97 -9.14
N THR A 274 -28.92 17.61 -8.17
CA THR A 274 -28.48 16.91 -6.96
C THR A 274 -28.28 15.42 -7.26
N GLU A 275 -27.38 14.77 -6.50
CA GLU A 275 -27.16 13.32 -6.58
C GLU A 275 -26.69 12.80 -7.96
N LEU A 276 -25.98 13.61 -8.74
CA LEU A 276 -25.34 13.09 -9.94
C LEU A 276 -24.24 12.08 -9.56
N ARG A 277 -24.37 10.85 -10.02
CA ARG A 277 -23.44 9.76 -9.67
C ARG A 277 -22.07 9.96 -10.26
N ILE A 278 -21.05 9.79 -9.41
CA ILE A 278 -19.65 9.61 -9.81
C ILE A 278 -19.41 8.11 -10.01
N ARG A 279 -18.71 7.75 -11.08
CA ARG A 279 -18.40 6.35 -11.44
C ARG A 279 -16.91 6.14 -11.66
N SER A 280 -16.44 4.90 -11.50
CA SER A 280 -15.02 4.54 -11.68
C SER A 280 -14.56 4.60 -13.15
N GLY A 281 -15.51 4.58 -14.09
CA GLY A 281 -15.27 4.67 -15.53
C GLY A 281 -16.46 5.29 -16.27
N PRO A 282 -16.32 5.52 -17.60
CA PRO A 282 -17.39 6.04 -18.42
C PRO A 282 -18.43 4.94 -18.69
N GLY A 283 -19.60 5.01 -18.04
CA GLY A 283 -20.71 4.07 -18.23
C GLY A 283 -21.50 3.77 -16.97
N THR A 284 -22.80 3.49 -17.14
CA THR A 284 -23.67 3.05 -16.03
C THR A 284 -23.40 1.62 -15.56
N ASP A 285 -22.64 0.86 -16.30
CA ASP A 285 -22.14 -0.48 -16.00
C ASP A 285 -20.86 -0.47 -15.13
N THR A 286 -20.26 0.70 -14.90
CA THR A 286 -19.10 0.86 -14.03
C THR A 286 -19.50 1.14 -12.58
N GLN A 287 -18.62 0.83 -11.62
CA GLN A 287 -18.89 0.95 -10.21
C GLN A 287 -19.19 2.40 -9.78
N ALA A 288 -20.25 2.59 -9.00
CA ALA A 288 -20.58 3.88 -8.38
C ALA A 288 -19.58 4.18 -7.26
N GLN A 289 -19.06 5.42 -7.24
CA GLN A 289 -18.07 5.91 -6.25
C GLN A 289 -18.64 7.01 -5.34
N GLY A 290 -19.89 7.40 -5.53
CA GLY A 290 -20.56 8.45 -4.75
C GLY A 290 -21.37 9.38 -5.63
N PHE A 291 -21.60 10.59 -5.12
CA PHE A 291 -22.37 11.64 -5.78
C PHE A 291 -21.56 12.93 -5.83
N ILE A 292 -21.87 13.78 -6.80
CA ILE A 292 -21.33 15.12 -6.92
C ILE A 292 -22.46 16.12 -6.62
N GLU A 293 -22.16 17.12 -5.82
CA GLU A 293 -23.07 18.21 -5.49
C GLU A 293 -23.18 19.21 -6.64
N PRO A 294 -24.27 20.00 -6.72
CA PRO A 294 -24.35 21.12 -7.65
C PRO A 294 -23.13 22.04 -7.52
N GLY A 295 -22.52 22.41 -8.65
CA GLY A 295 -21.30 23.22 -8.64
C GLY A 295 -20.61 23.30 -10.00
N VAL A 296 -19.48 23.99 -10.07
CA VAL A 296 -18.65 24.09 -11.26
C VAL A 296 -17.45 23.18 -11.16
N TYR A 297 -17.27 22.34 -12.18
CA TYR A 297 -16.26 21.30 -12.21
C TYR A 297 -15.46 21.33 -13.51
N THR A 298 -14.17 21.00 -13.43
CA THR A 298 -13.33 20.90 -14.62
C THR A 298 -13.34 19.47 -15.16
N ILE A 299 -13.66 19.34 -16.45
CA ILE A 299 -13.55 18.07 -17.21
C ILE A 299 -12.19 18.04 -17.88
N VAL A 300 -11.48 16.93 -17.74
CA VAL A 300 -10.12 16.73 -18.27
C VAL A 300 -10.05 15.65 -19.34
N GLU A 301 -11.11 14.90 -19.50
CA GLU A 301 -11.23 13.81 -20.49
C GLU A 301 -12.70 13.54 -20.78
N GLU A 302 -13.03 13.17 -22.00
CA GLU A 302 -14.37 12.68 -22.39
C GLU A 302 -14.27 11.27 -22.98
N ALA A 303 -15.30 10.48 -22.77
CA ALA A 303 -15.42 9.16 -23.37
C ALA A 303 -16.89 8.79 -23.63
N ASP A 304 -17.10 7.86 -24.58
CA ASP A 304 -18.38 7.20 -24.78
C ASP A 304 -18.55 6.10 -23.71
N GLY A 305 -19.79 5.84 -23.33
CA GLY A 305 -20.12 4.77 -22.39
C GLY A 305 -21.63 4.62 -22.22
N PRO A 306 -22.11 3.45 -21.77
CA PRO A 306 -23.54 3.22 -21.57
C PRO A 306 -24.19 4.23 -20.63
N GLY A 307 -25.45 4.61 -20.93
CA GLY A 307 -26.30 5.38 -20.04
C GLY A 307 -26.12 6.90 -20.04
N ALA A 308 -25.29 7.43 -20.94
CA ALA A 308 -25.22 8.86 -21.25
C ALA A 308 -24.73 9.08 -22.70
N LYS A 309 -25.03 10.24 -23.25
CA LYS A 309 -24.48 10.64 -24.56
C LYS A 309 -22.98 10.81 -24.53
N ARG A 310 -22.47 11.28 -23.39
CA ARG A 310 -21.04 11.50 -23.15
C ARG A 310 -20.75 11.44 -21.66
N TRP A 311 -19.57 10.93 -21.33
CA TRP A 311 -19.03 10.91 -19.97
C TRP A 311 -17.85 11.85 -19.86
N GLY A 312 -17.76 12.61 -18.76
CA GLY A 312 -16.67 13.54 -18.46
C GLY A 312 -15.92 13.12 -17.21
N LYS A 313 -14.60 13.05 -17.31
CA LYS A 313 -13.72 12.77 -16.18
C LYS A 313 -13.44 14.03 -15.40
N LEU A 314 -13.69 13.99 -14.11
CA LEU A 314 -13.46 15.10 -13.21
C LEU A 314 -11.95 15.31 -12.97
N LYS A 315 -11.51 16.56 -13.04
CA LYS A 315 -10.12 16.97 -12.73
C LYS A 315 -9.72 16.57 -11.30
N SER A 316 -10.66 16.49 -10.37
CA SER A 316 -10.44 16.09 -8.98
C SER A 316 -9.94 14.64 -8.84
N GLY A 317 -10.06 13.82 -9.89
CA GLY A 317 -9.78 12.38 -9.81
C GLY A 317 -10.90 11.55 -9.17
N ALA A 318 -12.00 12.18 -8.75
CA ALA A 318 -13.12 11.47 -8.11
C ALA A 318 -13.81 10.45 -9.03
N GLY A 319 -13.61 10.56 -10.35
CA GLY A 319 -14.16 9.64 -11.33
C GLY A 319 -14.85 10.33 -12.51
N TRP A 320 -15.85 9.66 -13.06
CA TRP A 320 -16.58 10.05 -14.26
C TRP A 320 -18.02 10.42 -13.94
N ILE A 321 -18.51 11.49 -14.55
CA ILE A 321 -19.91 11.92 -14.47
C ILE A 321 -20.55 11.92 -15.86
N SER A 322 -21.87 11.71 -15.92
CA SER A 322 -22.64 11.93 -17.14
C SER A 322 -22.68 13.41 -17.48
N LEU A 323 -22.29 13.76 -18.70
CA LEU A 323 -22.36 15.15 -19.20
C LEU A 323 -23.78 15.54 -19.66
N ASP A 324 -24.73 14.60 -19.67
CA ASP A 324 -26.15 14.91 -19.94
C ASP A 324 -26.78 15.80 -18.86
N TYR A 325 -26.13 15.87 -17.67
CA TYR A 325 -26.58 16.65 -16.50
C TYR A 325 -25.60 17.79 -16.14
N ALA A 326 -24.75 18.17 -17.08
CA ALA A 326 -23.73 19.17 -16.88
C ALA A 326 -23.64 20.13 -18.09
N GLU A 327 -23.74 21.42 -17.85
CA GLU A 327 -23.66 22.45 -18.90
C GLU A 327 -22.24 23.01 -18.96
N LYS A 328 -21.71 23.16 -20.18
CA LYS A 328 -20.38 23.77 -20.40
C LYS A 328 -20.44 25.28 -20.11
N VAL A 329 -19.50 25.77 -19.29
CA VAL A 329 -19.40 27.16 -18.84
C VAL A 329 -17.99 27.70 -19.05
#